data_9ff3d97d4df5800aae1ef3e27ad4ba5c
#
_entry.id   9ff3d97d4df5800aae1ef3e27ad4ba5c
#
_cell.length_a   1.000
_cell.length_b   1.000
_cell.length_c   1.000
_cell.angle_alpha   90.00
_cell.angle_beta   90.00
_cell.angle_gamma   90.00
#
_symmetry.space_group_name_H-M   'P 1'
#
loop_
_entity.id
_entity.type
_entity.pdbx_description
1 polymer ?
#
loop_
_entity_poly.entity_id
_entity_poly.type
_entity_poly.pdbx_seq_one_letter_code
_entity_poly.pdbx_strand_id
1 'polypeptide(L)'
;MKIEKNSTFENDIIFVDGLWGTGKSILGPIISNMHEVEKIKSESIYEYMSWLNQLGKIDEDAAVWMMRTYADSSQYHNRIGREINLRWSDDTGLKQVINKWDYIKRLFGKEGNDFVNEINSKNIAFSVMSHMLMLCPELLDKSYGSRVKIIETVRNPLYMISHFANYLDRFEASREFTMAYYYQGVKIPWFINESVDEFVEGNKFERAVQCIVKLYPLLETKKENSYG
;
A
#
# COMPACT_ATOMS: atom_id res chain seq x y z
N MET A 1 1.11 -8.40 27.61
CA MET A 1 0.55 -7.02 27.78
C MET A 1 -0.05 -6.63 26.45
N LYS A 2 -1.34 -6.30 26.39
CA LYS A 2 -1.98 -5.84 25.17
C LYS A 2 -1.70 -4.35 24.98
N ILE A 3 -1.25 -3.95 23.81
CA ILE A 3 -1.05 -2.54 23.45
C ILE A 3 -2.24 -2.04 22.63
N GLU A 4 -2.62 -0.77 22.83
CA GLU A 4 -3.76 -0.18 22.17
C GLU A 4 -3.51 1.29 21.80
N LYS A 5 -4.08 1.74 20.69
CA LYS A 5 -4.08 3.13 20.25
C LYS A 5 -5.38 3.44 19.52
N ASN A 6 -6.03 4.52 19.92
CA ASN A 6 -7.11 5.09 19.13
C ASN A 6 -6.54 5.94 17.97
N SER A 7 -7.23 5.95 16.85
CA SER A 7 -6.87 6.84 15.74
C SER A 7 -7.06 8.31 16.13
N THR A 8 -6.13 9.15 15.74
CA THR A 8 -6.18 10.60 15.91
C THR A 8 -7.07 11.26 14.86
N PHE A 9 -7.02 10.74 13.63
CA PHE A 9 -7.83 11.19 12.51
C PHE A 9 -8.98 10.22 12.26
N GLU A 10 -10.17 10.78 11.96
CA GLU A 10 -11.41 10.03 11.74
C GLU A 10 -11.80 9.93 10.27
N ASN A 11 -11.04 10.55 9.39
CA ASN A 11 -11.25 10.58 7.94
C ASN A 11 -11.17 9.19 7.31
N ASP A 12 -11.82 9.02 6.17
CA ASP A 12 -11.69 7.83 5.34
C ASP A 12 -10.24 7.63 4.86
N ILE A 13 -9.85 6.38 4.72
CA ILE A 13 -8.56 5.96 4.16
C ILE A 13 -8.83 5.17 2.89
N ILE A 14 -8.40 5.72 1.75
CA ILE A 14 -8.55 5.11 0.44
C ILE A 14 -7.26 4.36 0.08
N PHE A 15 -7.33 3.05 -0.03
CA PHE A 15 -6.24 2.24 -0.55
C PHE A 15 -6.46 1.96 -2.03
N VAL A 16 -5.51 2.39 -2.87
CA VAL A 16 -5.45 2.02 -4.29
C VAL A 16 -4.53 0.81 -4.39
N ASP A 17 -5.11 -0.37 -4.45
CA ASP A 17 -4.38 -1.64 -4.39
C ASP A 17 -4.47 -2.45 -5.69
N GLY A 18 -3.74 -3.53 -5.73
CA GLY A 18 -3.71 -4.50 -6.82
C GLY A 18 -2.32 -5.09 -7.03
N LEU A 19 -2.23 -6.13 -7.85
CA LEU A 19 -0.96 -6.79 -8.18
C LEU A 19 -0.01 -5.86 -8.96
N TRP A 20 1.23 -6.28 -9.11
CA TRP A 20 2.21 -5.58 -9.95
C TRP A 20 1.72 -5.47 -11.40
N GLY A 21 1.81 -4.28 -11.98
CA GLY A 21 1.46 -4.05 -13.39
C GLY A 21 -0.03 -3.92 -13.69
N THR A 22 -0.90 -3.76 -12.69
CA THR A 22 -2.35 -3.59 -12.88
C THR A 22 -2.78 -2.17 -13.25
N GLY A 23 -1.88 -1.17 -13.13
CA GLY A 23 -2.17 0.20 -13.56
C GLY A 23 -2.41 1.21 -12.44
N LYS A 24 -2.08 0.89 -11.20
CA LYS A 24 -2.23 1.78 -10.03
C LYS A 24 -1.61 3.17 -10.20
N SER A 25 -0.42 3.24 -10.80
CA SER A 25 0.27 4.52 -11.03
C SER A 25 -0.46 5.45 -12.01
N ILE A 26 -1.35 4.92 -12.85
CA ILE A 26 -2.22 5.72 -13.71
C ILE A 26 -3.44 6.21 -12.92
N LEU A 27 -4.02 5.35 -12.09
CA LEU A 27 -5.21 5.67 -11.31
C LEU A 27 -4.92 6.61 -10.14
N GLY A 28 -3.76 6.47 -9.49
CA GLY A 28 -3.37 7.26 -8.33
C GLY A 28 -3.45 8.78 -8.54
N PRO A 29 -2.88 9.36 -9.61
CA PRO A 29 -3.03 10.78 -9.91
C PRO A 29 -4.49 11.22 -10.15
N ILE A 30 -5.33 10.36 -10.73
CA ILE A 30 -6.76 10.67 -10.92
C ILE A 30 -7.44 10.82 -9.57
N ILE A 31 -7.25 9.86 -8.66
CA ILE A 31 -7.82 9.88 -7.31
C ILE A 31 -7.30 11.08 -6.52
N SER A 32 -6.01 11.39 -6.61
CA SER A 32 -5.39 12.54 -5.96
C SER A 32 -5.98 13.91 -6.35
N ASN A 33 -6.70 13.98 -7.45
CA ASN A 33 -7.33 15.20 -7.93
C ASN A 33 -8.85 15.22 -7.76
N MET A 34 -9.42 14.22 -7.08
CA MET A 34 -10.83 14.23 -6.68
C MET A 34 -11.06 15.23 -5.55
N HIS A 35 -12.31 15.72 -5.44
CA HIS A 35 -12.70 16.59 -4.36
C HIS A 35 -12.60 15.86 -3.02
N GLU A 36 -12.10 16.55 -1.99
CA GLU A 36 -11.93 16.02 -0.63
C GLU A 36 -11.06 14.76 -0.53
N VAL A 37 -10.11 14.58 -1.46
CA VAL A 37 -9.12 13.52 -1.40
C VAL A 37 -7.72 14.11 -1.32
N GLU A 38 -6.93 13.62 -0.38
CA GLU A 38 -5.53 14.01 -0.24
C GLU A 38 -4.66 13.38 -1.33
N LYS A 39 -3.58 14.05 -1.69
CA LYS A 39 -2.59 13.52 -2.64
C LYS A 39 -2.11 12.13 -2.21
N ILE A 40 -2.19 11.19 -3.14
CA ILE A 40 -1.81 9.80 -2.88
C ILE A 40 -0.33 9.67 -2.49
N LYS A 41 -0.07 8.81 -1.52
CA LYS A 41 1.28 8.40 -1.11
C LYS A 41 1.49 6.92 -1.44
N SER A 42 2.72 6.55 -1.78
CA SER A 42 3.09 5.13 -1.90
C SER A 42 3.78 4.69 -0.62
N GLU A 43 3.13 3.79 0.13
CA GLU A 43 3.56 3.42 1.47
C GLU A 43 3.45 1.89 1.67
N SER A 44 4.59 1.22 1.69
CA SER A 44 4.63 -0.25 1.84
C SER A 44 4.45 -0.73 3.28
N ILE A 45 4.46 0.15 4.27
CA ILE A 45 4.36 -0.24 5.69
C ILE A 45 3.04 -0.98 5.99
N TYR A 46 1.93 -0.59 5.35
CA TYR A 46 0.64 -1.25 5.51
C TYR A 46 0.68 -2.70 5.05
N GLU A 47 1.36 -2.94 3.94
CA GLU A 47 1.58 -4.28 3.40
C GLU A 47 2.43 -5.12 4.34
N TYR A 48 3.55 -4.57 4.81
CA TYR A 48 4.45 -5.28 5.71
C TYR A 48 3.78 -5.67 7.02
N MET A 49 3.01 -4.78 7.62
CA MET A 49 2.29 -5.10 8.85
C MET A 49 1.26 -6.20 8.64
N SER A 50 0.48 -6.11 7.55
CA SER A 50 -0.52 -7.11 7.20
C SER A 50 0.12 -8.48 6.91
N TRP A 51 1.18 -8.52 6.11
CA TRP A 51 1.86 -9.77 5.77
C TRP A 51 2.59 -10.39 6.96
N LEU A 52 3.31 -9.59 7.76
CA LEU A 52 4.01 -10.09 8.95
C LEU A 52 3.03 -10.61 10.00
N ASN A 53 1.89 -9.97 10.18
CA ASN A 53 0.84 -10.46 11.06
C ASN A 53 0.26 -11.78 10.55
N GLN A 54 -0.08 -11.89 9.28
CA GLN A 54 -0.58 -13.12 8.66
C GLN A 54 0.43 -14.28 8.77
N LEU A 55 1.72 -13.99 8.67
CA LEU A 55 2.79 -14.98 8.83
C LEU A 55 3.11 -15.30 10.29
N GLY A 56 2.39 -14.72 11.27
CA GLY A 56 2.63 -14.90 12.69
C GLY A 56 3.99 -14.37 13.18
N LYS A 57 4.56 -13.38 12.46
CA LYS A 57 5.85 -12.74 12.82
C LYS A 57 5.69 -11.53 13.73
N ILE A 58 4.48 -10.99 13.84
CA ILE A 58 4.12 -9.89 14.71
C ILE A 58 2.73 -10.14 15.30
N ASP A 59 2.55 -9.81 16.59
CA ASP A 59 1.26 -9.92 17.27
C ASP A 59 0.25 -8.92 16.68
N GLU A 60 -1.02 -9.31 16.66
CA GLU A 60 -2.09 -8.52 16.05
C GLU A 60 -2.24 -7.14 16.65
N ASP A 61 -2.20 -7.04 17.98
CA ASP A 61 -2.33 -5.74 18.67
C ASP A 61 -1.16 -4.80 18.37
N ALA A 62 0.05 -5.35 18.22
CA ALA A 62 1.23 -4.59 17.78
C ALA A 62 1.08 -4.11 16.34
N ALA A 63 0.62 -4.97 15.44
CA ALA A 63 0.40 -4.62 14.05
C ALA A 63 -0.69 -3.54 13.90
N VAL A 64 -1.82 -3.67 14.58
CA VAL A 64 -2.90 -2.66 14.61
C VAL A 64 -2.39 -1.33 15.17
N TRP A 65 -1.62 -1.37 16.27
CA TRP A 65 -1.05 -0.17 16.87
C TRP A 65 -0.13 0.56 15.88
N MET A 66 0.73 -0.17 15.19
CA MET A 66 1.65 0.39 14.19
C MET A 66 0.89 0.97 12.99
N MET A 67 -0.12 0.26 12.49
CA MET A 67 -0.97 0.72 11.40
C MET A 67 -1.63 2.07 11.73
N ARG A 68 -2.29 2.17 12.89
CA ARG A 68 -2.95 3.41 13.35
C ARG A 68 -1.95 4.54 13.56
N THR A 69 -0.82 4.26 14.23
CA THR A 69 0.22 5.25 14.49
C THR A 69 0.80 5.81 13.19
N TYR A 70 1.07 4.92 12.23
CA TYR A 70 1.66 5.32 10.96
C TYR A 70 0.67 6.14 10.12
N ALA A 71 -0.60 5.74 10.06
CA ALA A 71 -1.63 6.48 9.35
C ALA A 71 -1.81 7.89 9.93
N ASP A 72 -1.89 8.02 11.26
CA ASP A 72 -2.01 9.31 11.93
C ASP A 72 -0.78 10.20 11.68
N SER A 73 0.42 9.64 11.85
CA SER A 73 1.68 10.37 11.62
C SER A 73 1.80 10.83 10.17
N SER A 74 1.50 9.95 9.22
CA SER A 74 1.59 10.25 7.79
C SER A 74 0.57 11.31 7.37
N GLN A 75 -0.67 11.23 7.86
CA GLN A 75 -1.67 12.27 7.62
C GLN A 75 -1.24 13.61 8.20
N TYR A 76 -0.82 13.64 9.45
CA TYR A 76 -0.35 14.87 10.10
C TYR A 76 0.81 15.49 9.32
N HIS A 77 1.88 14.72 9.04
CA HIS A 77 3.07 15.22 8.36
C HIS A 77 2.77 15.74 6.94
N ASN A 78 1.90 15.05 6.23
CA ASN A 78 1.51 15.49 4.89
C ASN A 78 0.72 16.82 4.96
N ARG A 79 -0.17 16.96 5.94
CA ARG A 79 -1.00 18.15 6.11
C ARG A 79 -0.22 19.39 6.54
N ILE A 80 0.83 19.23 7.33
CA ILE A 80 1.72 20.36 7.69
C ILE A 80 2.85 20.57 6.66
N GLY A 81 2.86 19.83 5.56
CA GLY A 81 3.86 19.98 4.51
C GLY A 81 5.20 19.28 4.76
N ARG A 82 5.37 18.54 5.86
CA ARG A 82 6.64 17.87 6.20
C ARG A 82 7.03 16.76 5.24
N GLU A 83 6.06 16.06 4.65
CA GLU A 83 6.27 14.90 3.78
C GLU A 83 5.72 15.12 2.36
N ILE A 84 5.83 16.32 1.83
CA ILE A 84 5.46 16.59 0.44
C ILE A 84 6.51 16.00 -0.49
N ASN A 85 6.09 15.08 -1.38
CA ASN A 85 6.98 14.54 -2.41
C ASN A 85 7.21 15.59 -3.52
N LEU A 86 8.35 16.25 -3.46
CA LEU A 86 8.76 17.25 -4.45
C LEU A 86 9.50 16.64 -5.65
N ARG A 87 9.73 15.33 -5.68
CA ARG A 87 10.45 14.68 -6.79
C ARG A 87 9.61 14.72 -8.06
N TRP A 88 10.10 15.46 -9.06
CA TRP A 88 9.35 15.73 -10.28
C TRP A 88 9.10 14.50 -11.16
N SER A 89 10.00 13.51 -11.13
CA SER A 89 9.89 12.27 -11.91
C SER A 89 9.04 11.18 -11.26
N ASP A 90 8.50 11.42 -10.06
CA ASP A 90 7.77 10.43 -9.29
C ASP A 90 6.26 10.49 -9.60
N ASP A 91 5.62 9.33 -9.71
CA ASP A 91 4.18 9.22 -9.99
C ASP A 91 3.32 9.72 -8.81
N THR A 92 3.88 9.74 -7.59
CA THR A 92 3.26 10.36 -6.40
C THR A 92 3.78 11.76 -6.13
N GLY A 93 4.55 12.34 -7.06
CA GLY A 93 5.15 13.65 -6.94
C GLY A 93 4.13 14.79 -7.03
N LEU A 94 4.50 15.97 -6.51
CA LEU A 94 3.66 17.16 -6.50
C LEU A 94 3.24 17.60 -7.93
N LYS A 95 3.99 17.24 -8.96
CA LYS A 95 3.62 17.56 -10.36
C LYS A 95 2.29 16.97 -10.80
N GLN A 96 1.87 15.86 -10.19
CA GLN A 96 0.62 15.15 -10.53
C GLN A 96 -0.62 15.82 -9.94
N VAL A 97 -0.46 16.81 -9.09
CA VAL A 97 -1.56 17.51 -8.42
C VAL A 97 -1.90 18.80 -9.16
N ILE A 98 -3.19 19.07 -9.37
CA ILE A 98 -3.68 20.29 -10.02
C ILE A 98 -3.36 21.52 -9.14
N ASN A 99 -3.71 21.47 -7.85
CA ASN A 99 -3.56 22.57 -6.89
C ASN A 99 -2.21 22.55 -6.15
N LYS A 100 -1.09 22.54 -6.88
CA LYS A 100 0.27 22.44 -6.32
C LYS A 100 0.60 23.48 -5.26
N TRP A 101 0.11 24.71 -5.46
CA TRP A 101 0.40 25.82 -4.57
C TRP A 101 -0.22 25.66 -3.19
N ASP A 102 -1.34 24.95 -3.07
CA ASP A 102 -1.96 24.70 -1.76
C ASP A 102 -1.10 23.74 -0.92
N TYR A 103 -0.40 22.81 -1.55
CA TYR A 103 0.60 21.97 -0.86
C TYR A 103 1.85 22.77 -0.42
N ILE A 104 2.33 23.69 -1.27
CA ILE A 104 3.49 24.52 -0.94
C ILE A 104 3.15 25.47 0.22
N LYS A 105 1.96 26.04 0.27
CA LYS A 105 1.50 26.90 1.38
C LYS A 105 1.49 26.18 2.73
N ARG A 106 1.33 24.85 2.76
CA ARG A 106 1.37 24.07 4.00
C ARG A 106 2.69 24.18 4.74
N LEU A 107 3.81 24.40 4.02
CA LEU A 107 5.14 24.61 4.63
C LEU A 107 5.20 25.83 5.59
N PHE A 108 4.26 26.75 5.46
CA PHE A 108 4.17 27.98 6.25
C PHE A 108 2.84 28.05 7.05
N GLY A 109 2.14 26.91 7.14
CA GLY A 109 0.83 26.81 7.77
C GLY A 109 0.87 26.55 9.27
N LYS A 110 -0.30 26.23 9.83
CA LYS A 110 -0.47 25.88 11.24
C LYS A 110 -0.02 24.45 11.52
N GLU A 111 0.28 24.19 12.80
CA GLU A 111 0.57 22.85 13.34
C GLU A 111 -0.06 22.69 14.74
N GLY A 112 0.04 21.48 15.31
CA GLY A 112 -0.44 21.19 16.66
C GLY A 112 -1.89 20.72 16.74
N ASN A 113 -2.45 20.69 17.97
CA ASN A 113 -3.76 20.08 18.24
C ASN A 113 -4.93 20.82 17.58
N ASP A 114 -4.86 22.17 17.51
CA ASP A 114 -5.93 22.96 16.86
C ASP A 114 -6.00 22.64 15.37
N PHE A 115 -4.86 22.34 14.76
CA PHE A 115 -4.81 21.92 13.36
C PHE A 115 -5.35 20.51 13.15
N VAL A 116 -5.14 19.59 14.10
CA VAL A 116 -5.76 18.24 14.06
C VAL A 116 -7.29 18.34 14.07
N ASN A 117 -7.85 19.18 14.93
CA ASN A 117 -9.31 19.43 15.00
C ASN A 117 -9.84 20.01 13.67
N GLU A 118 -9.08 20.93 13.07
CA GLU A 118 -9.42 21.49 11.75
C GLU A 118 -9.44 20.42 10.66
N ILE A 119 -8.47 19.48 10.65
CA ILE A 119 -8.43 18.37 9.68
C ILE A 119 -9.63 17.46 9.83
N ASN A 120 -9.95 17.04 11.06
CA ASN A 120 -11.08 16.14 11.33
C ASN A 120 -12.42 16.77 10.91
N SER A 121 -12.56 18.10 11.03
CA SER A 121 -13.77 18.80 10.62
C SER A 121 -13.97 18.86 9.09
N LYS A 122 -12.92 18.70 8.29
CA LYS A 122 -12.97 18.82 6.82
C LYS A 122 -13.27 17.50 6.09
N ASN A 123 -13.22 16.38 6.79
CA ASN A 123 -13.45 15.02 6.26
C ASN A 123 -12.73 14.72 4.93
N ILE A 124 -11.49 15.20 4.79
CA ILE A 124 -10.69 14.96 3.57
C ILE A 124 -10.05 13.57 3.66
N ALA A 125 -10.38 12.68 2.75
CA ALA A 125 -9.88 11.31 2.73
C ALA A 125 -8.35 11.25 2.56
N PHE A 126 -7.70 10.37 3.31
CA PHE A 126 -6.28 10.05 3.14
C PHE A 126 -6.13 8.96 2.09
N SER A 127 -5.29 9.13 1.08
CA SER A 127 -5.13 8.14 0.02
C SER A 127 -3.72 7.54 -0.04
N VAL A 128 -3.67 6.21 -0.18
CA VAL A 128 -2.45 5.41 -0.18
C VAL A 128 -2.44 4.47 -1.38
N MET A 129 -1.33 4.42 -2.10
CA MET A 129 -1.08 3.39 -3.11
C MET A 129 -0.32 2.24 -2.45
N SER A 130 -0.89 1.05 -2.52
CA SER A 130 -0.35 -0.20 -1.97
C SER A 130 -0.19 -1.28 -3.04
N HIS A 131 0.42 -2.41 -2.65
CA HIS A 131 0.62 -3.56 -3.53
C HIS A 131 0.23 -4.83 -2.79
N MET A 132 -0.75 -5.58 -3.32
CA MET A 132 -1.15 -6.87 -2.75
C MET A 132 -1.69 -6.80 -1.31
N LEU A 133 -2.15 -5.63 -0.85
CA LEU A 133 -2.70 -5.47 0.50
C LEU A 133 -3.97 -6.30 0.69
N MET A 134 -4.74 -6.48 -0.39
CA MET A 134 -5.94 -7.33 -0.41
C MET A 134 -5.66 -8.82 -0.20
N LEU A 135 -4.42 -9.27 -0.22
CA LEU A 135 -4.08 -10.64 0.21
C LEU A 135 -4.28 -10.85 1.73
N CYS A 136 -4.25 -9.78 2.51
CA CYS A 136 -4.37 -9.79 3.98
C CYS A 136 -5.24 -8.62 4.47
N PRO A 137 -6.53 -8.55 4.09
CA PRO A 137 -7.40 -7.41 4.36
C PRO A 137 -7.85 -7.32 5.83
N GLU A 138 -7.78 -8.41 6.59
CA GLU A 138 -8.35 -8.54 7.93
C GLU A 138 -7.75 -7.52 8.92
N LEU A 139 -6.47 -7.20 8.77
CA LEU A 139 -5.81 -6.21 9.62
C LEU A 139 -6.27 -4.78 9.33
N LEU A 140 -6.66 -4.48 8.10
CA LEU A 140 -7.22 -3.18 7.74
C LEU A 140 -8.54 -2.92 8.45
N ASP A 141 -9.44 -3.90 8.43
CA ASP A 141 -10.73 -3.79 9.12
C ASP A 141 -10.52 -3.59 10.63
N LYS A 142 -9.67 -4.40 11.26
CA LYS A 142 -9.32 -4.26 12.69
C LYS A 142 -8.68 -2.91 13.03
N SER A 143 -7.91 -2.35 12.11
CA SER A 143 -7.22 -1.07 12.32
C SER A 143 -8.13 0.13 12.15
N TYR A 144 -9.00 0.12 11.16
CA TYR A 144 -9.71 1.31 10.71
C TYR A 144 -11.23 1.13 10.56
N GLY A 145 -11.74 -0.12 10.55
CA GLY A 145 -13.17 -0.43 10.41
C GLY A 145 -13.77 0.15 9.14
N SER A 146 -14.95 0.74 9.24
CA SER A 146 -15.72 1.30 8.11
C SER A 146 -15.05 2.46 7.37
N ARG A 147 -13.97 3.03 7.93
CA ARG A 147 -13.19 4.11 7.30
C ARG A 147 -12.36 3.63 6.11
N VAL A 148 -12.12 2.34 5.98
CA VAL A 148 -11.37 1.77 4.84
C VAL A 148 -12.22 1.80 3.59
N LYS A 149 -11.65 2.36 2.53
CA LYS A 149 -12.17 2.27 1.16
C LYS A 149 -11.08 1.67 0.28
N ILE A 150 -11.39 0.60 -0.42
CA ILE A 150 -10.42 -0.08 -1.27
C ILE A 150 -10.84 0.05 -2.73
N ILE A 151 -9.91 0.54 -3.55
CA ILE A 151 -10.02 0.57 -5.00
C ILE A 151 -9.01 -0.43 -5.54
N GLU A 152 -9.47 -1.60 -5.91
CA GLU A 152 -8.60 -2.63 -6.45
C GLU A 152 -8.50 -2.53 -7.97
N THR A 153 -7.27 -2.45 -8.47
CA THR A 153 -7.00 -2.50 -9.90
C THR A 153 -6.76 -3.93 -10.35
N VAL A 154 -7.53 -4.38 -11.32
CA VAL A 154 -7.45 -5.75 -11.88
C VAL A 154 -7.06 -5.68 -13.35
N ARG A 155 -6.22 -6.60 -13.78
CA ARG A 155 -5.80 -6.75 -15.17
C ARG A 155 -5.78 -8.21 -15.57
N ASN A 156 -6.08 -8.52 -16.82
CA ASN A 156 -5.99 -9.88 -17.33
C ASN A 156 -4.58 -10.46 -17.08
N PRO A 157 -4.47 -11.65 -16.44
CA PRO A 157 -3.19 -12.26 -16.04
C PRO A 157 -2.19 -12.40 -17.20
N LEU A 158 -2.66 -12.73 -18.40
CA LEU A 158 -1.78 -12.89 -19.57
C LEU A 158 -1.00 -11.62 -19.91
N TYR A 159 -1.60 -10.45 -19.72
CA TYR A 159 -0.93 -9.17 -19.96
C TYR A 159 0.01 -8.74 -18.83
N MET A 160 0.02 -9.49 -17.72
CA MET A 160 0.88 -9.23 -16.58
C MET A 160 2.18 -10.00 -16.62
N ILE A 161 2.25 -11.12 -17.36
CA ILE A 161 3.41 -12.03 -17.38
C ILE A 161 4.71 -11.27 -17.68
N SER A 162 4.75 -10.48 -18.76
CA SER A 162 5.95 -9.72 -19.12
C SER A 162 6.33 -8.69 -18.05
N HIS A 163 5.34 -8.07 -17.39
CA HIS A 163 5.60 -7.12 -16.31
C HIS A 163 6.21 -7.81 -15.09
N PHE A 164 5.62 -8.92 -14.66
CA PHE A 164 6.15 -9.74 -13.56
C PHE A 164 7.56 -10.26 -13.88
N ALA A 165 7.79 -10.77 -15.08
CA ALA A 165 9.12 -11.25 -15.49
C ALA A 165 10.18 -10.15 -15.42
N ASN A 166 9.87 -8.95 -15.91
CA ASN A 166 10.77 -7.80 -15.83
C ASN A 166 10.98 -7.29 -14.40
N TYR A 167 9.97 -7.44 -13.54
CA TYR A 167 10.07 -7.08 -12.13
C TYR A 167 10.98 -8.07 -11.39
N LEU A 168 10.80 -9.36 -11.60
CA LEU A 168 11.62 -10.41 -11.00
C LEU A 168 13.09 -10.36 -11.44
N ASP A 169 13.38 -9.96 -12.68
CA ASP A 169 14.75 -9.71 -13.14
C ASP A 169 15.46 -8.61 -12.32
N ARG A 170 14.70 -7.69 -11.72
CA ARG A 170 15.22 -6.60 -10.88
C ARG A 170 15.05 -6.86 -9.39
N PHE A 171 14.62 -8.06 -9.01
CA PHE A 171 14.27 -8.37 -7.63
C PHE A 171 15.46 -8.30 -6.66
N GLU A 172 16.69 -8.41 -7.19
CA GLU A 172 17.93 -8.20 -6.45
C GLU A 172 18.40 -6.72 -6.41
N ALA A 173 17.68 -5.81 -7.10
CA ALA A 173 18.06 -4.41 -7.12
C ALA A 173 17.92 -3.76 -5.73
N SER A 174 18.80 -2.81 -5.42
CA SER A 174 18.84 -2.12 -4.12
C SER A 174 17.59 -1.31 -3.77
N ARG A 175 16.70 -1.07 -4.74
CA ARG A 175 15.42 -0.36 -4.56
C ARG A 175 14.21 -1.28 -4.54
N GLU A 176 14.44 -2.56 -4.38
CA GLU A 176 13.36 -3.54 -4.26
C GLU A 176 12.97 -3.70 -2.79
N PHE A 177 11.71 -3.40 -2.50
CA PHE A 177 11.16 -3.36 -1.14
C PHE A 177 10.15 -4.48 -0.86
N THR A 178 9.87 -5.37 -1.81
CA THR A 178 8.98 -6.51 -1.58
C THR A 178 9.58 -7.44 -0.54
N MET A 179 8.77 -7.83 0.44
CA MET A 179 9.19 -8.79 1.46
C MET A 179 9.53 -10.13 0.80
N ALA A 180 10.68 -10.67 1.16
CA ALA A 180 11.24 -11.85 0.53
C ALA A 180 12.11 -12.65 1.52
N TYR A 181 12.43 -13.87 1.15
CA TYR A 181 13.42 -14.71 1.82
C TYR A 181 14.42 -15.28 0.82
N TYR A 182 15.53 -15.81 1.30
CA TYR A 182 16.53 -16.47 0.47
C TYR A 182 16.44 -17.99 0.58
N TYR A 183 16.44 -18.66 -0.56
CA TYR A 183 16.53 -20.10 -0.65
C TYR A 183 17.51 -20.47 -1.77
N GLN A 184 18.52 -21.30 -1.48
CA GLN A 184 19.62 -21.66 -2.40
C GLN A 184 20.29 -20.44 -3.07
N GLY A 185 20.38 -19.31 -2.35
CA GLY A 185 20.99 -18.08 -2.87
C GLY A 185 20.10 -17.24 -3.79
N VAL A 186 18.86 -17.68 -4.05
CA VAL A 186 17.87 -16.95 -4.84
C VAL A 186 16.90 -16.21 -3.91
N LYS A 187 16.61 -14.95 -4.20
CA LYS A 187 15.63 -14.15 -3.50
C LYS A 187 14.22 -14.50 -3.97
N ILE A 188 13.38 -14.92 -3.04
CA ILE A 188 12.03 -15.45 -3.31
C ILE A 188 10.98 -14.55 -2.67
N PRO A 189 9.93 -14.12 -3.41
CA PRO A 189 8.83 -13.36 -2.84
C PRO A 189 8.13 -14.13 -1.71
N TRP A 190 7.72 -13.45 -0.66
CA TRP A 190 7.14 -14.03 0.56
C TRP A 190 5.95 -14.98 0.31
N PHE A 191 5.18 -14.75 -0.75
CA PHE A 191 3.98 -15.53 -1.09
C PHE A 191 4.29 -16.83 -1.87
N ILE A 192 5.53 -17.02 -2.34
CA ILE A 192 5.99 -18.29 -2.93
C ILE A 192 6.51 -19.16 -1.80
N ASN A 193 5.69 -20.02 -1.26
CA ASN A 193 5.97 -20.91 -0.14
C ASN A 193 5.77 -22.41 -0.46
N GLU A 194 5.36 -22.70 -1.69
CA GLU A 194 5.20 -24.03 -2.27
C GLU A 194 5.92 -24.04 -3.61
N SER A 195 6.36 -25.22 -4.08
CA SER A 195 7.11 -25.38 -5.34
C SER A 195 8.31 -24.44 -5.45
N VAL A 196 9.03 -24.25 -4.34
CA VAL A 196 10.15 -23.30 -4.26
C VAL A 196 11.32 -23.74 -5.15
N ASP A 197 11.58 -25.05 -5.23
CA ASP A 197 12.63 -25.59 -6.10
C ASP A 197 12.33 -25.31 -7.58
N GLU A 198 11.07 -25.49 -8.01
CA GLU A 198 10.65 -25.14 -9.36
C GLU A 198 10.80 -23.63 -9.64
N PHE A 199 10.55 -22.78 -8.63
CA PHE A 199 10.76 -21.34 -8.75
C PHE A 199 12.26 -21.02 -8.93
N VAL A 200 13.14 -21.67 -8.18
CA VAL A 200 14.59 -21.45 -8.26
C VAL A 200 15.15 -21.89 -9.62
N GLU A 201 14.71 -23.04 -10.13
CA GLU A 201 15.14 -23.60 -11.42
C GLU A 201 14.52 -22.88 -12.61
N GLY A 202 13.35 -22.25 -12.42
CA GLY A 202 12.59 -21.61 -13.49
C GLY A 202 13.28 -20.38 -14.08
N ASN A 203 13.06 -20.15 -15.37
CA ASN A 203 13.40 -18.88 -16.01
C ASN A 203 12.43 -17.77 -15.58
N LYS A 204 12.71 -16.51 -15.93
CA LYS A 204 11.93 -15.36 -15.47
C LYS A 204 10.45 -15.41 -15.84
N PHE A 205 10.08 -16.00 -16.97
CA PHE A 205 8.69 -16.12 -17.40
C PHE A 205 7.96 -17.23 -16.63
N GLU A 206 8.62 -18.34 -16.38
CA GLU A 206 8.12 -19.43 -15.54
C GLU A 206 7.87 -18.93 -14.12
N ARG A 207 8.83 -18.22 -13.53
CA ARG A 207 8.70 -17.56 -12.23
C ARG A 207 7.52 -16.57 -12.21
N ALA A 208 7.36 -15.78 -13.27
CA ALA A 208 6.24 -14.84 -13.40
C ALA A 208 4.89 -15.55 -13.43
N VAL A 209 4.78 -16.65 -14.18
CA VAL A 209 3.56 -17.48 -14.24
C VAL A 209 3.27 -18.09 -12.88
N GLN A 210 4.26 -18.64 -12.17
CA GLN A 210 4.09 -19.18 -10.82
C GLN A 210 3.57 -18.12 -9.85
N CYS A 211 4.13 -16.90 -9.87
CA CYS A 211 3.62 -15.79 -9.06
C CYS A 211 2.16 -15.50 -9.35
N ILE A 212 1.79 -15.38 -10.61
CA ILE A 212 0.42 -15.05 -11.03
C ILE A 212 -0.56 -16.16 -10.64
N VAL A 213 -0.22 -17.42 -10.91
CA VAL A 213 -1.04 -18.58 -10.55
C VAL A 213 -1.24 -18.71 -9.04
N LYS A 214 -0.24 -18.33 -8.24
CA LYS A 214 -0.35 -18.31 -6.78
C LYS A 214 -1.20 -17.16 -6.27
N LEU A 215 -1.06 -15.96 -6.82
CA LEU A 215 -1.68 -14.74 -6.30
C LEU A 215 -3.16 -14.60 -6.69
N TYR A 216 -3.54 -14.97 -7.91
CA TYR A 216 -4.93 -14.76 -8.39
C TYR A 216 -5.99 -15.50 -7.56
N PRO A 217 -5.86 -16.81 -7.29
CA PRO A 217 -6.82 -17.52 -6.46
C PRO A 217 -6.92 -16.97 -5.04
N LEU A 218 -5.79 -16.54 -4.47
CA LEU A 218 -5.77 -15.92 -3.14
C LEU A 218 -6.59 -14.63 -3.09
N LEU A 219 -6.47 -13.78 -4.13
CA LEU A 219 -7.26 -12.54 -4.22
C LEU A 219 -8.75 -12.83 -4.39
N GLU A 220 -9.14 -13.78 -5.23
CA GLU A 220 -10.54 -14.14 -5.45
C GLU A 220 -11.20 -14.67 -4.18
N THR A 221 -10.54 -15.60 -3.48
CA THR A 221 -11.03 -16.13 -2.20
C THR A 221 -11.21 -15.04 -1.15
N LYS A 222 -10.30 -14.06 -1.09
CA LYS A 222 -10.39 -12.96 -0.11
C LYS A 222 -11.52 -12.00 -0.43
N LYS A 223 -11.83 -11.77 -1.71
CA LYS A 223 -12.97 -10.94 -2.13
C LYS A 223 -14.29 -11.56 -1.70
N GLU A 224 -14.49 -12.84 -1.95
CA GLU A 224 -15.71 -13.55 -1.56
C GLU A 224 -15.96 -13.45 -0.04
N ASN A 225 -14.91 -13.54 0.78
CA ASN A 225 -15.02 -13.46 2.23
C ASN A 225 -15.18 -12.02 2.78
N SER A 226 -14.83 -11.00 2.00
CA SER A 226 -14.86 -9.60 2.46
C SER A 226 -16.16 -8.87 2.11
N TYR A 227 -16.96 -9.41 1.18
CA TYR A 227 -18.21 -8.81 0.69
C TYR A 227 -19.45 -9.68 0.95
N GLY A 228 -19.30 -10.76 1.75
CA GLY A 228 -20.38 -11.65 2.17
C GLY A 228 -21.15 -11.18 3.41
#